data_d568490e554a3f2398aa3c4e0cc90435
#
_entry.id   d568490e554a3f2398aa3c4e0cc90435
#
_cell.length_a   1.000
_cell.length_b   1.000
_cell.length_c   1.000
_cell.angle_alpha   90.00
_cell.angle_beta   90.00
_cell.angle_gamma   90.00
#
_symmetry.space_group_name_H-M   'P 1'
#
loop_
_entity.id
_entity.type
_entity.pdbx_description
1 polymer ?
#
loop_
_entity_poly.entity_id
_entity_poly.type
_entity_poly.pdbx_seq_one_letter_code
_entity_poly.pdbx_strand_id
1 'polypeptide(L)'
;MKLEKIKTISGTIKLLTGLHIGASKDTIEIGGLDQPIVKHPVTVEPYIPGSSIKGKMRSLIELTYFPEKVSNGKPCSCGEKDCPVCTIFGASGNVKKEDLGPTRLVVRDAYLSKEWRDKFQSGDLPMEEKYENTIDRLKGTAEHPRPLERVPAGVEFEFSLSFKVFEGDDDKELLNYVKRGLRLIELDALGGQSSRGSGQVRFVNVTMDGEPFNFPENIFEA
;
A
#
# COMPACT_ATOMS: atom_id res chain seq x y z
N MET A 1 -0.57 23.30 19.14
CA MET A 1 -1.18 22.19 18.35
C MET A 1 -1.73 21.15 19.31
N LYS A 2 -3.02 20.97 19.39
CA LYS A 2 -3.72 20.03 20.28
C LYS A 2 -4.34 18.92 19.43
N LEU A 3 -4.19 17.66 19.85
CA LEU A 3 -4.89 16.54 19.20
C LEU A 3 -6.36 16.58 19.65
N GLU A 4 -7.28 16.67 18.69
CA GLU A 4 -8.71 16.77 18.96
C GLU A 4 -9.42 15.46 18.77
N LYS A 5 -9.06 14.71 17.73
CA LYS A 5 -9.71 13.45 17.36
C LYS A 5 -8.75 12.50 16.67
N ILE A 6 -9.02 11.20 16.80
CA ILE A 6 -8.44 10.14 15.95
C ILE A 6 -9.61 9.43 15.28
N LYS A 7 -9.68 9.51 13.95
CA LYS A 7 -10.66 8.80 13.14
C LYS A 7 -10.05 7.46 12.70
N THR A 8 -10.83 6.39 12.74
CA THR A 8 -10.39 5.07 12.30
C THR A 8 -11.07 4.71 10.99
N ILE A 9 -10.27 4.40 9.98
CA ILE A 9 -10.72 3.92 8.67
C ILE A 9 -10.36 2.45 8.59
N SER A 10 -11.32 1.59 8.35
CA SER A 10 -11.10 0.14 8.27
C SER A 10 -11.94 -0.50 7.16
N GLY A 11 -11.53 -1.67 6.73
CA GLY A 11 -12.21 -2.43 5.68
C GLY A 11 -11.36 -3.61 5.23
N THR A 12 -11.64 -4.11 4.03
CA THR A 12 -10.98 -5.27 3.46
C THR A 12 -10.27 -4.90 2.16
N ILE A 13 -9.05 -5.38 1.98
CA ILE A 13 -8.32 -5.36 0.71
C ILE A 13 -8.53 -6.72 0.05
N LYS A 14 -9.27 -6.76 -1.06
CA LYS A 14 -9.48 -7.95 -1.89
C LYS A 14 -8.50 -7.96 -3.05
N LEU A 15 -7.78 -9.06 -3.22
CA LEU A 15 -6.88 -9.25 -4.35
C LEU A 15 -7.67 -9.62 -5.61
N LEU A 16 -7.57 -8.81 -6.67
CA LEU A 16 -8.15 -9.14 -7.98
C LEU A 16 -7.17 -9.93 -8.84
N THR A 17 -5.87 -9.73 -8.63
CA THR A 17 -4.78 -10.52 -9.23
C THR A 17 -3.77 -10.91 -8.15
N GLY A 18 -2.88 -11.86 -8.45
CA GLY A 18 -1.86 -12.30 -7.51
C GLY A 18 -1.00 -11.12 -7.00
N LEU A 19 -0.73 -11.08 -5.69
CA LEU A 19 0.03 -10.00 -5.05
C LEU A 19 1.44 -10.45 -4.70
N HIS A 20 2.44 -9.67 -5.15
CA HIS A 20 3.82 -9.82 -4.74
C HIS A 20 4.28 -8.60 -3.96
N ILE A 21 4.55 -8.76 -2.66
CA ILE A 21 5.31 -7.80 -1.87
C ILE A 21 6.56 -8.53 -1.41
N GLY A 22 7.70 -8.20 -2.01
CA GLY A 22 8.95 -8.91 -1.80
C GLY A 22 9.44 -8.81 -0.35
N ALA A 23 9.96 -9.91 0.17
CA ALA A 23 10.71 -9.95 1.42
C ALA A 23 12.11 -9.33 1.26
N SER A 24 12.76 -9.00 2.39
CA SER A 24 14.17 -8.59 2.38
C SER A 24 15.07 -9.75 1.91
N LYS A 25 16.17 -9.42 1.25
CA LYS A 25 17.15 -10.43 0.79
C LYS A 25 17.77 -11.25 1.93
N ASP A 26 17.72 -10.75 3.16
CA ASP A 26 18.26 -11.41 4.33
C ASP A 26 17.43 -12.64 4.79
N THR A 27 16.26 -12.84 4.19
CA THR A 27 15.36 -13.96 4.48
C THR A 27 15.40 -15.08 3.43
N ILE A 28 16.36 -15.03 2.49
CA ILE A 28 16.51 -16.06 1.45
C ILE A 28 17.11 -17.31 2.10
N GLU A 29 16.30 -18.36 2.21
CA GLU A 29 16.78 -19.70 2.61
C GLU A 29 17.52 -20.37 1.44
N ILE A 30 18.56 -21.18 1.76
CA ILE A 30 19.29 -21.98 0.77
C ILE A 30 18.31 -23.00 0.17
N GLY A 31 18.04 -22.87 -1.13
CA GLY A 31 17.05 -23.71 -1.84
C GLY A 31 15.63 -23.15 -1.86
N GLY A 32 15.40 -21.94 -1.30
CA GLY A 32 14.13 -21.23 -1.39
C GLY A 32 13.91 -20.55 -2.74
N LEU A 33 12.73 -19.94 -2.90
CA LEU A 33 12.40 -19.16 -4.10
C LEU A 33 13.26 -17.91 -4.20
N ASP A 34 13.68 -17.53 -5.40
CA ASP A 34 14.51 -16.35 -5.67
C ASP A 34 13.84 -15.04 -5.22
N GLN A 35 12.52 -14.99 -5.25
CA GLN A 35 11.73 -13.81 -4.90
C GLN A 35 10.54 -14.20 -4.02
N PRO A 36 10.77 -14.45 -2.71
CA PRO A 36 9.69 -14.74 -1.77
C PRO A 36 8.88 -13.49 -1.41
N ILE A 37 7.63 -13.71 -1.02
CA ILE A 37 6.79 -12.65 -0.44
C ILE A 37 7.12 -12.43 1.04
N VAL A 38 6.76 -11.24 1.54
CA VAL A 38 6.85 -10.91 2.96
C VAL A 38 5.85 -11.75 3.76
N LYS A 39 6.33 -12.38 4.84
CA LYS A 39 5.55 -13.22 5.76
C LYS A 39 5.81 -12.79 7.20
N HIS A 40 4.82 -12.98 8.05
CA HIS A 40 4.96 -12.72 9.47
C HIS A 40 5.96 -13.71 10.08
N PRO A 41 6.97 -13.25 10.87
CA PRO A 41 8.08 -14.10 11.27
C PRO A 41 7.70 -15.26 12.22
N VAL A 42 6.56 -15.15 12.89
CA VAL A 42 6.10 -16.20 13.84
C VAL A 42 5.05 -17.12 13.20
N THR A 43 4.04 -16.55 12.54
CA THR A 43 2.91 -17.33 11.97
C THR A 43 3.15 -17.78 10.53
N VAL A 44 4.17 -17.23 9.87
CA VAL A 44 4.50 -17.47 8.44
C VAL A 44 3.38 -17.03 7.49
N GLU A 45 2.31 -16.45 8.00
CA GLU A 45 1.21 -15.90 7.22
C GLU A 45 1.68 -14.73 6.35
N PRO A 46 1.24 -14.63 5.09
CA PRO A 46 1.50 -13.44 4.29
C PRO A 46 0.73 -12.24 4.87
N TYR A 47 1.32 -11.07 4.80
CA TYR A 47 0.67 -9.84 5.20
C TYR A 47 1.05 -8.69 4.27
N ILE A 48 0.27 -7.60 4.30
CA ILE A 48 0.58 -6.38 3.55
C ILE A 48 1.15 -5.36 4.54
N PRO A 49 2.46 -5.01 4.46
CA PRO A 49 3.03 -3.99 5.33
C PRO A 49 2.32 -2.64 5.16
N GLY A 50 2.00 -1.99 6.26
CA GLY A 50 1.40 -0.66 6.25
C GLY A 50 2.28 0.37 5.53
N SER A 51 3.60 0.20 5.56
CA SER A 51 4.55 1.01 4.80
C SER A 51 4.36 0.89 3.28
N SER A 52 4.00 -0.29 2.78
CA SER A 52 3.72 -0.53 1.35
C SER A 52 2.45 0.19 0.91
N ILE A 53 1.38 0.12 1.69
CA ILE A 53 0.13 0.86 1.43
C ILE A 53 0.39 2.38 1.49
N LYS A 54 1.03 2.84 2.58
CA LYS A 54 1.31 4.26 2.80
C LYS A 54 2.22 4.84 1.71
N GLY A 55 3.30 4.11 1.38
CA GLY A 55 4.26 4.54 0.36
C GLY A 55 3.64 4.63 -1.03
N LYS A 56 2.84 3.63 -1.40
CA LYS A 56 2.13 3.62 -2.69
C LYS A 56 1.11 4.74 -2.78
N MET A 57 0.28 4.90 -1.74
CA MET A 57 -0.70 5.99 -1.66
C MET A 57 -0.03 7.36 -1.81
N ARG A 58 1.05 7.59 -1.06
CA ARG A 58 1.82 8.83 -1.14
C ARG A 58 2.34 9.10 -2.54
N SER A 59 3.03 8.12 -3.14
CA SER A 59 3.60 8.26 -4.48
C SER A 59 2.53 8.61 -5.52
N LEU A 60 1.38 7.95 -5.48
CA LEU A 60 0.29 8.22 -6.42
C LEU A 60 -0.33 9.61 -6.21
N ILE A 61 -0.51 10.05 -4.97
CA ILE A 61 -1.01 11.40 -4.66
C ILE A 61 0.00 12.47 -5.13
N GLU A 62 1.29 12.27 -4.87
CA GLU A 62 2.34 13.19 -5.32
C GLU A 62 2.34 13.33 -6.84
N LEU A 63 2.31 12.21 -7.57
CA LEU A 63 2.34 12.21 -9.04
C LEU A 63 1.06 12.78 -9.67
N THR A 64 -0.09 12.64 -8.99
CA THR A 64 -1.38 13.08 -9.53
C THR A 64 -1.66 14.55 -9.24
N TYR A 65 -1.39 15.02 -8.02
CA TYR A 65 -1.83 16.35 -7.57
C TYR A 65 -0.69 17.32 -7.27
N PHE A 66 0.53 16.81 -7.06
CA PHE A 66 1.68 17.63 -6.64
C PHE A 66 2.97 17.23 -7.37
N PRO A 67 2.96 17.04 -8.70
CA PRO A 67 4.14 16.58 -9.43
C PRO A 67 5.33 17.54 -9.29
N GLU A 68 5.07 18.83 -9.12
CA GLU A 68 6.09 19.87 -8.89
C GLU A 68 6.82 19.74 -7.56
N LYS A 69 6.23 19.04 -6.58
CA LYS A 69 6.84 18.77 -5.28
C LYS A 69 7.76 17.55 -5.27
N VAL A 70 7.75 16.74 -6.34
CA VAL A 70 8.65 15.60 -6.51
C VAL A 70 9.96 16.08 -7.13
N SER A 71 11.04 16.00 -6.40
CA SER A 71 12.36 16.46 -6.85
C SER A 71 13.34 15.29 -6.96
N ASN A 72 13.95 15.11 -8.14
CA ASN A 72 14.94 14.07 -8.42
C ASN A 72 14.45 12.65 -8.03
N GLY A 73 13.17 12.36 -8.27
CA GLY A 73 12.54 11.08 -7.92
C GLY A 73 12.37 10.82 -6.41
N LYS A 74 12.58 11.85 -5.58
CA LYS A 74 12.42 11.74 -4.12
C LYS A 74 11.05 12.27 -3.70
N PRO A 75 10.46 11.66 -2.64
CA PRO A 75 9.21 12.13 -2.06
C PRO A 75 9.30 13.58 -1.60
N CYS A 76 8.18 14.29 -1.65
CA CYS A 76 8.08 15.64 -1.13
C CYS A 76 8.52 15.71 0.33
N SER A 77 9.43 16.59 0.64
CA SER A 77 9.94 16.85 1.98
C SER A 77 10.11 18.35 2.23
N CYS A 78 9.19 19.18 1.67
CA CYS A 78 9.26 20.64 1.82
C CYS A 78 9.10 21.06 3.29
N GLY A 79 8.32 20.32 4.09
CA GLY A 79 8.05 20.66 5.50
C GLY A 79 7.14 21.87 5.69
N GLU A 80 6.56 22.40 4.61
CA GLU A 80 5.63 23.53 4.65
C GLU A 80 4.34 23.12 5.36
N LYS A 81 3.82 24.01 6.19
CA LYS A 81 2.58 23.78 6.96
C LYS A 81 1.37 23.49 6.07
N ASP A 82 1.30 24.17 4.93
CA ASP A 82 0.17 24.09 4.00
C ASP A 82 0.38 22.99 2.93
N CYS A 83 1.38 22.13 3.09
CA CYS A 83 1.61 21.02 2.19
C CYS A 83 0.82 19.78 2.62
N PRO A 84 -0.27 19.39 1.92
CA PRO A 84 -1.08 18.24 2.30
C PRO A 84 -0.27 16.94 2.36
N VAL A 85 0.67 16.76 1.43
CA VAL A 85 1.55 15.57 1.39
C VAL A 85 2.37 15.44 2.66
N CYS A 86 3.10 16.51 3.04
CA CYS A 86 3.92 16.50 4.26
C CYS A 86 3.06 16.39 5.52
N THR A 87 1.88 17.01 5.55
CA THR A 87 0.93 16.92 6.67
C THR A 87 0.38 15.52 6.83
N ILE A 88 -0.07 14.88 5.75
CA ILE A 88 -0.67 13.54 5.78
C ILE A 88 0.40 12.48 6.02
N PHE A 89 1.48 12.48 5.22
CA PHE A 89 2.45 11.38 5.17
C PHE A 89 3.72 11.62 5.98
N GLY A 90 4.00 12.84 6.35
CA GLY A 90 5.22 13.28 7.03
C GLY A 90 6.30 13.76 6.07
N ALA A 91 7.19 14.62 6.53
CA ALA A 91 8.42 15.03 5.84
C ALA A 91 9.61 14.21 6.33
N SER A 92 10.49 13.79 5.43
CA SER A 92 11.75 13.07 5.74
C SER A 92 12.94 14.03 5.74
N GLY A 93 14.02 13.66 6.46
CA GLY A 93 15.26 14.45 6.52
C GLY A 93 15.28 15.53 7.58
N ASN A 94 16.27 16.44 7.47
CA ASN A 94 16.53 17.53 8.42
C ASN A 94 15.65 18.78 8.14
N VAL A 95 14.38 18.56 7.80
CA VAL A 95 13.45 19.66 7.57
C VAL A 95 13.01 20.25 8.91
N LYS A 96 12.91 21.57 9.01
CA LYS A 96 12.30 22.24 10.16
C LYS A 96 10.83 21.84 10.22
N LYS A 97 10.51 20.93 11.14
CA LYS A 97 9.15 20.37 11.32
C LYS A 97 8.33 21.12 12.38
N GLU A 98 8.83 22.23 12.88
CA GLU A 98 8.24 22.93 14.03
C GLU A 98 6.79 23.33 13.78
N ASP A 99 6.46 23.71 12.54
CA ASP A 99 5.10 24.12 12.15
C ASP A 99 4.23 22.99 11.59
N LEU A 100 4.84 21.87 11.12
CA LEU A 100 4.11 20.77 10.51
C LEU A 100 3.46 19.83 11.56
N GLY A 101 4.13 19.64 12.67
CA GLY A 101 3.71 18.72 13.73
C GLY A 101 3.76 17.24 13.35
N PRO A 102 3.06 16.36 14.09
CA PRO A 102 3.05 14.93 13.85
C PRO A 102 2.28 14.55 12.58
N THR A 103 2.73 13.50 11.89
CA THR A 103 2.04 12.91 10.73
C THR A 103 0.57 12.57 11.05
N ARG A 104 -0.36 12.96 10.18
CA ARG A 104 -1.80 12.72 10.37
C ARG A 104 -2.19 11.27 10.10
N LEU A 105 -1.61 10.63 9.10
CA LEU A 105 -1.97 9.27 8.69
C LEU A 105 -1.02 8.23 9.29
N VAL A 106 -1.59 7.28 10.03
CA VAL A 106 -0.94 6.05 10.48
C VAL A 106 -1.57 4.88 9.72
N VAL A 107 -0.76 4.09 9.05
CA VAL A 107 -1.20 2.90 8.31
C VAL A 107 -0.65 1.68 9.03
N ARG A 108 -1.55 0.77 9.42
CA ARG A 108 -1.18 -0.48 10.08
C ARG A 108 -0.95 -1.57 9.05
N ASP A 109 -0.21 -2.61 9.43
CA ASP A 109 -0.09 -3.80 8.61
C ASP A 109 -1.47 -4.46 8.45
N ALA A 110 -1.73 -4.95 7.24
CA ALA A 110 -2.97 -5.63 6.92
C ALA A 110 -2.73 -7.15 6.92
N TYR A 111 -3.50 -7.87 7.72
CA TYR A 111 -3.39 -9.31 7.89
C TYR A 111 -4.53 -10.04 7.16
N LEU A 112 -4.34 -11.33 6.89
CA LEU A 112 -5.40 -12.16 6.32
C LEU A 112 -6.71 -12.01 7.10
N SER A 113 -7.83 -11.88 6.39
CA SER A 113 -9.15 -11.95 7.04
C SER A 113 -9.31 -13.30 7.74
N LYS A 114 -10.24 -13.38 8.70
CA LYS A 114 -10.41 -14.59 9.49
C LYS A 114 -10.59 -15.83 8.62
N GLU A 115 -11.45 -15.76 7.59
CA GLU A 115 -11.69 -16.86 6.66
C GLU A 115 -10.41 -17.33 5.97
N TRP A 116 -9.60 -16.38 5.46
CA TRP A 116 -8.38 -16.70 4.73
C TRP A 116 -7.24 -17.13 5.64
N ARG A 117 -7.22 -16.67 6.89
CA ARG A 117 -6.30 -17.16 7.91
C ARG A 117 -6.60 -18.63 8.27
N ASP A 118 -7.88 -18.96 8.46
CA ASP A 118 -8.30 -20.34 8.74
C ASP A 118 -7.89 -21.27 7.59
N LYS A 119 -8.11 -20.86 6.34
CA LYS A 119 -7.65 -21.60 5.13
C LYS A 119 -6.12 -21.74 5.07
N PHE A 120 -5.38 -20.70 5.44
CA PHE A 120 -3.92 -20.77 5.47
C PHE A 120 -3.45 -21.80 6.51
N GLN A 121 -4.02 -21.76 7.70
CA GLN A 121 -3.66 -22.67 8.79
C GLN A 121 -4.04 -24.13 8.53
N SER A 122 -5.12 -24.38 7.76
CA SER A 122 -5.50 -25.72 7.31
C SER A 122 -4.70 -26.24 6.12
N GLY A 123 -3.89 -25.39 5.49
CA GLY A 123 -3.16 -25.73 4.26
C GLY A 123 -3.96 -25.56 2.96
N ASP A 124 -5.18 -25.02 3.03
CA ASP A 124 -6.06 -24.82 1.88
C ASP A 124 -5.80 -23.52 1.10
N LEU A 125 -4.78 -22.76 1.51
CA LEU A 125 -4.30 -21.56 0.81
C LEU A 125 -2.85 -21.73 0.36
N PRO A 126 -2.58 -22.41 -0.77
CA PRO A 126 -1.24 -22.47 -1.33
C PRO A 126 -0.82 -21.13 -1.92
N MET A 127 0.47 -20.78 -1.78
CA MET A 127 1.02 -19.63 -2.49
C MET A 127 1.19 -19.96 -3.97
N GLU A 128 1.02 -18.96 -4.82
CA GLU A 128 1.17 -19.09 -6.26
C GLU A 128 2.63 -18.88 -6.67
N GLU A 129 3.18 -19.81 -7.46
CA GLU A 129 4.46 -19.63 -8.14
C GLU A 129 4.23 -19.19 -9.58
N LYS A 130 4.63 -17.98 -9.91
CA LYS A 130 4.59 -17.47 -11.29
C LYS A 130 6.00 -17.44 -11.86
N TYR A 131 6.18 -18.05 -13.04
CA TYR A 131 7.44 -17.99 -13.76
C TYR A 131 7.46 -16.84 -14.75
N GLU A 132 8.51 -16.03 -14.69
CA GLU A 132 8.77 -14.94 -15.64
C GLU A 132 10.02 -15.27 -16.45
N ASN A 133 9.92 -15.15 -17.79
CA ASN A 133 11.00 -15.46 -18.73
C ASN A 133 11.44 -14.21 -19.48
N THR A 134 12.68 -14.19 -19.92
CA THR A 134 13.17 -13.28 -20.94
C THR A 134 13.07 -13.97 -22.29
N ILE A 135 12.50 -13.30 -23.29
CA ILE A 135 12.44 -13.83 -24.67
C ILE A 135 13.68 -13.38 -25.43
N ASP A 136 14.47 -14.32 -25.94
CA ASP A 136 15.52 -14.03 -26.94
C ASP A 136 14.83 -13.55 -28.24
N ARG A 137 15.15 -12.34 -28.65
CA ARG A 137 14.49 -11.68 -29.80
C ARG A 137 14.90 -12.29 -31.16
N LEU A 138 16.05 -12.96 -31.21
CA LEU A 138 16.55 -13.58 -32.44
C LEU A 138 16.09 -15.02 -32.59
N LYS A 139 16.07 -15.77 -31.47
CA LYS A 139 15.71 -17.20 -31.48
C LYS A 139 14.21 -17.42 -31.20
N GLY A 140 13.52 -16.42 -30.62
CA GLY A 140 12.12 -16.56 -30.16
C GLY A 140 11.92 -17.51 -28.97
N THR A 141 13.00 -17.90 -28.28
CA THR A 141 12.99 -18.83 -27.16
C THR A 141 12.89 -18.10 -25.83
N ALA A 142 12.25 -18.74 -24.86
CA ALA A 142 12.21 -18.26 -23.48
C ALA A 142 13.53 -18.66 -22.78
N GLU A 143 14.18 -17.67 -22.14
CA GLU A 143 15.43 -17.83 -21.39
C GLU A 143 15.30 -17.27 -19.97
N HIS A 144 16.13 -17.75 -19.06
CA HIS A 144 16.22 -17.27 -17.68
C HIS A 144 14.89 -17.29 -16.92
N PRO A 145 14.22 -18.46 -16.76
CA PRO A 145 13.02 -18.56 -15.96
C PRO A 145 13.31 -18.14 -14.51
N ARG A 146 12.50 -17.21 -13.98
CA ARG A 146 12.61 -16.71 -12.61
C ARG A 146 11.30 -16.97 -11.89
N PRO A 147 11.27 -17.82 -10.87
CA PRO A 147 10.09 -18.05 -10.06
C PRO A 147 9.82 -16.83 -9.17
N LEU A 148 8.57 -16.43 -9.11
CA LEU A 148 8.05 -15.33 -8.32
C LEU A 148 6.91 -15.85 -7.44
N GLU A 149 7.06 -15.77 -6.12
CA GLU A 149 5.98 -16.11 -5.19
C GLU A 149 4.93 -14.99 -5.15
N ARG A 150 3.65 -15.37 -5.13
CA ARG A 150 2.54 -14.43 -4.97
C ARG A 150 1.47 -14.98 -4.03
N VAL A 151 0.79 -14.08 -3.32
CA VAL A 151 -0.49 -14.42 -2.70
C VAL A 151 -1.54 -14.51 -3.80
N PRO A 152 -2.33 -15.61 -3.91
CA PRO A 152 -3.26 -15.79 -5.03
C PRO A 152 -4.36 -14.72 -5.08
N ALA A 153 -4.95 -14.55 -6.27
CA ALA A 153 -6.15 -13.75 -6.45
C ALA A 153 -7.31 -14.29 -5.60
N GLY A 154 -8.22 -13.39 -5.18
CA GLY A 154 -9.38 -13.73 -4.35
C GLY A 154 -9.11 -13.59 -2.84
N VAL A 155 -7.85 -13.68 -2.39
CA VAL A 155 -7.48 -13.53 -0.99
C VAL A 155 -7.84 -12.13 -0.46
N GLU A 156 -8.24 -12.07 0.79
CA GLU A 156 -8.68 -10.85 1.45
C GLU A 156 -7.87 -10.57 2.71
N PHE A 157 -7.51 -9.29 2.89
CA PHE A 157 -6.76 -8.77 4.03
C PHE A 157 -7.58 -7.71 4.75
N GLU A 158 -7.63 -7.76 6.07
CA GLU A 158 -8.21 -6.70 6.90
C GLU A 158 -7.19 -5.57 7.07
N PHE A 159 -7.60 -4.34 6.77
CA PHE A 159 -6.73 -3.17 6.94
C PHE A 159 -7.33 -2.14 7.88
N SER A 160 -6.47 -1.36 8.51
CA SER A 160 -6.85 -0.26 9.38
C SER A 160 -5.89 0.92 9.24
N LEU A 161 -6.47 2.11 9.11
CA LEU A 161 -5.77 3.39 9.10
C LEU A 161 -6.26 4.21 10.29
N SER A 162 -5.37 4.97 10.92
CA SER A 162 -5.75 5.98 11.90
C SER A 162 -5.41 7.37 11.35
N PHE A 163 -6.40 8.26 11.34
CA PHE A 163 -6.24 9.63 10.91
C PHE A 163 -6.38 10.58 12.11
N LYS A 164 -5.30 11.27 12.44
CA LYS A 164 -5.23 12.22 13.54
C LYS A 164 -5.70 13.60 13.07
N VAL A 165 -6.60 14.22 13.79
CA VAL A 165 -7.07 15.58 13.57
C VAL A 165 -6.51 16.46 14.68
N PHE A 166 -5.78 17.49 14.32
CA PHE A 166 -5.25 18.48 15.23
C PHE A 166 -5.99 19.79 15.07
N GLU A 167 -5.97 20.60 16.14
CA GLU A 167 -6.50 21.95 16.14
C GLU A 167 -5.93 22.77 14.97
N GLY A 168 -6.85 23.32 14.15
CA GLY A 168 -6.54 24.10 12.95
C GLY A 168 -6.29 23.28 11.68
N ASP A 169 -6.44 21.96 11.71
CA ASP A 169 -6.42 21.15 10.48
C ASP A 169 -7.73 21.30 9.68
N ASP A 170 -7.64 21.41 8.36
CA ASP A 170 -8.79 21.12 7.49
C ASP A 170 -8.89 19.60 7.28
N ASP A 171 -9.54 18.94 8.24
CA ASP A 171 -9.67 17.48 8.24
C ASP A 171 -10.47 16.94 7.06
N LYS A 172 -11.40 17.71 6.49
CA LYS A 172 -12.19 17.31 5.33
C LYS A 172 -11.34 17.28 4.07
N GLU A 173 -10.54 18.31 3.84
CA GLU A 173 -9.61 18.37 2.70
C GLU A 173 -8.56 17.26 2.80
N LEU A 174 -7.89 17.12 3.95
CA LEU A 174 -6.87 16.11 4.16
C LEU A 174 -7.41 14.68 4.01
N LEU A 175 -8.63 14.39 4.52
CA LEU A 175 -9.29 13.11 4.34
C LEU A 175 -9.69 12.86 2.88
N ASN A 176 -10.02 13.91 2.11
CA ASN A 176 -10.30 13.75 0.69
C ASN A 176 -9.07 13.21 -0.06
N TYR A 177 -7.86 13.68 0.26
CA TYR A 177 -6.62 13.09 -0.29
C TYR A 177 -6.44 11.63 0.12
N VAL A 178 -6.80 11.25 1.35
CA VAL A 178 -6.75 9.84 1.77
C VAL A 178 -7.72 8.98 0.95
N LYS A 179 -8.97 9.45 0.73
CA LYS A 179 -9.95 8.78 -0.13
C LYS A 179 -9.44 8.60 -1.57
N ARG A 180 -8.94 9.69 -2.15
CA ARG A 180 -8.35 9.70 -3.49
C ARG A 180 -7.15 8.75 -3.57
N GLY A 181 -6.31 8.72 -2.55
CA GLY A 181 -5.15 7.83 -2.49
C GLY A 181 -5.51 6.34 -2.46
N LEU A 182 -6.53 5.94 -1.71
CA LEU A 182 -7.03 4.56 -1.74
C LEU A 182 -7.62 4.22 -3.11
N ARG A 183 -8.39 5.14 -3.70
CA ARG A 183 -8.95 4.95 -5.05
C ARG A 183 -7.86 4.85 -6.13
N LEU A 184 -6.80 5.66 -6.04
CA LEU A 184 -5.65 5.58 -6.94
C LEU A 184 -4.94 4.23 -6.86
N ILE A 185 -4.81 3.63 -5.66
CA ILE A 185 -4.25 2.28 -5.51
C ILE A 185 -5.11 1.24 -6.26
N GLU A 186 -6.45 1.33 -6.22
CA GLU A 186 -7.33 0.42 -6.97
C GLU A 186 -7.17 0.55 -8.49
N LEU A 187 -6.93 1.76 -8.98
CA LEU A 187 -6.75 2.03 -10.41
C LEU A 187 -5.35 1.67 -10.92
N ASP A 188 -4.37 1.65 -10.02
CA ASP A 188 -3.01 1.23 -10.36
C ASP A 188 -2.76 -0.19 -9.83
N ALA A 189 -1.93 -0.35 -8.80
CA ALA A 189 -1.64 -1.63 -8.18
C ALA A 189 -0.92 -1.46 -6.84
N LEU A 190 -0.89 -2.52 -6.03
CA LEU A 190 -0.12 -2.63 -4.81
C LEU A 190 1.02 -3.64 -4.98
N GLY A 191 2.17 -3.37 -4.37
CA GLY A 191 3.35 -4.25 -4.43
C GLY A 191 4.15 -4.14 -5.72
N GLY A 192 4.96 -5.16 -5.98
CA GLY A 192 5.85 -5.25 -7.14
C GLY A 192 5.21 -5.94 -8.35
N GLN A 193 5.90 -5.88 -9.49
CA GLN A 193 5.52 -6.54 -10.75
C GLN A 193 4.14 -6.13 -11.31
N SER A 194 3.69 -4.92 -11.00
CA SER A 194 2.38 -4.40 -11.40
C SER A 194 2.22 -4.34 -12.92
N SER A 195 3.24 -3.89 -13.65
CA SER A 195 3.24 -3.83 -15.12
C SER A 195 3.14 -5.21 -15.79
N ARG A 196 3.28 -6.30 -15.01
CA ARG A 196 3.18 -7.70 -15.47
C ARG A 196 1.98 -8.42 -14.88
N GLY A 197 0.96 -7.67 -14.44
CA GLY A 197 -0.33 -8.19 -14.03
C GLY A 197 -0.41 -8.62 -12.56
N SER A 198 0.48 -8.15 -11.69
CA SER A 198 0.40 -8.39 -10.25
C SER A 198 -0.18 -7.18 -9.51
N GLY A 199 -0.84 -7.44 -8.38
CA GLY A 199 -1.14 -6.42 -7.39
C GLY A 199 -2.39 -5.59 -7.64
N GLN A 200 -3.28 -5.95 -8.57
CA GLN A 200 -4.59 -5.30 -8.68
C GLN A 200 -5.44 -5.65 -7.45
N VAL A 201 -5.91 -4.62 -6.77
CA VAL A 201 -6.68 -4.78 -5.53
C VAL A 201 -7.98 -3.97 -5.57
N ARG A 202 -8.89 -4.29 -4.66
CA ARG A 202 -10.10 -3.50 -4.39
C ARG A 202 -10.29 -3.35 -2.90
N PHE A 203 -10.62 -2.13 -2.47
CA PHE A 203 -11.04 -1.86 -1.11
C PHE A 203 -12.54 -2.06 -1.00
N VAL A 204 -12.97 -2.95 -0.12
CA VAL A 204 -14.40 -3.28 0.06
C VAL A 204 -14.81 -3.08 1.52
N ASN A 205 -16.10 -2.77 1.72
CA ASN A 205 -16.68 -2.55 3.05
C ASN A 205 -15.90 -1.51 3.88
N VAL A 206 -15.43 -0.44 3.23
CA VAL A 206 -14.65 0.59 3.92
C VAL A 206 -15.56 1.49 4.73
N THR A 207 -15.22 1.63 6.00
CA THR A 207 -15.91 2.50 6.95
C THR A 207 -14.95 3.47 7.63
N MET A 208 -15.46 4.60 8.10
CA MET A 208 -14.75 5.51 8.97
C MET A 208 -15.58 5.73 10.25
N ASP A 209 -15.04 5.35 11.39
CA ASP A 209 -15.74 5.37 12.69
C ASP A 209 -17.10 4.64 12.63
N GLY A 210 -17.23 3.58 11.80
CA GLY A 210 -18.44 2.78 11.61
C GLY A 210 -19.36 3.25 10.47
N GLU A 211 -19.18 4.46 9.95
CA GLU A 211 -19.97 5.01 8.85
C GLU A 211 -19.33 4.71 7.48
N PRO A 212 -20.11 4.53 6.40
CA PRO A 212 -19.56 4.25 5.07
C PRO A 212 -18.55 5.31 4.61
N PHE A 213 -17.38 4.84 4.14
CA PHE A 213 -16.31 5.70 3.63
C PHE A 213 -16.23 5.58 2.11
N ASN A 214 -17.08 6.35 1.40
CA ASN A 214 -17.19 6.29 -0.04
C ASN A 214 -16.01 6.98 -0.72
N PHE A 215 -15.49 6.34 -1.78
CA PHE A 215 -14.43 6.89 -2.63
C PHE A 215 -15.04 7.80 -3.71
N PRO A 216 -14.32 8.85 -4.15
CA PRO A 216 -14.76 9.68 -5.26
C PRO A 216 -14.73 8.88 -6.58
N GLU A 217 -15.72 9.08 -7.43
CA GLU A 217 -15.78 8.47 -8.77
C GLU A 217 -14.76 9.12 -9.71
N ASN A 218 -14.68 10.44 -9.70
CA ASN A 218 -13.72 11.19 -10.49
C ASN A 218 -12.59 11.72 -9.60
N ILE A 219 -11.39 11.18 -9.81
CA ILE A 219 -10.21 11.49 -8.98
C ILE A 219 -9.21 12.38 -9.68
N PHE A 220 -9.34 12.56 -11.01
CA PHE A 220 -8.40 13.38 -11.79
C PHE A 220 -8.86 14.83 -11.97
N GLU A 221 -10.09 15.13 -11.58
CA GLU A 221 -10.57 16.51 -11.50
C GLU A 221 -10.31 17.08 -10.10
N ALA A 222 -9.79 18.33 -10.09
CA ALA A 222 -9.43 19.05 -8.87
C ALA A 222 -10.67 19.48 -8.07
#